data_0bd08481c9ffb930e3d4d18861ab0142
#
_entry.id   0bd08481c9ffb930e3d4d18861ab0142
#
_cell.length_a   1.000
_cell.length_b   1.000
_cell.length_c   1.000
_cell.angle_alpha   90.00
_cell.angle_beta   90.00
_cell.angle_gamma   90.00
#
_symmetry.space_group_name_H-M   'P 1'
#
loop_
_entity.id
_entity.type
_entity.pdbx_description
1 polymer ?
#
loop_
_entity_poly.entity_id
_entity_poly.type
_entity_poly.pdbx_seq_one_letter_code
_entity_poly.pdbx_strand_id
1 'polypeptide(L)'
;MDKEKTLLTLNSFNKNTLMETLKIEFVDVGVDFVTAKMPVNSAVHQPYGILHGGATAALAETVGSCASALFVDTKTKIIKGIELSVNHLKSKKEGTVFGIAKPIHKGRTTHLWEIKVVDENEQLISICKITNIVLDKK
;
A
#
# COMPACT_ATOMS: atom_id res chain seq x y z
N MET A 1 -9.21 -18.36 3.02
CA MET A 1 -9.52 -16.97 2.61
C MET A 1 -10.08 -16.98 1.20
N ASP A 2 -11.19 -16.33 0.99
CA ASP A 2 -11.73 -16.08 -0.35
C ASP A 2 -11.03 -14.82 -0.90
N LYS A 3 -10.06 -15.00 -1.78
CA LYS A 3 -9.27 -13.93 -2.38
C LYS A 3 -10.14 -12.89 -3.07
N GLU A 4 -11.07 -13.34 -3.91
CA GLU A 4 -11.93 -12.45 -4.70
C GLU A 4 -12.78 -11.58 -3.79
N LYS A 5 -13.41 -12.17 -2.78
CA LYS A 5 -14.23 -11.46 -1.81
C LYS A 5 -13.40 -10.46 -1.00
N THR A 6 -12.19 -10.85 -0.59
CA THR A 6 -11.28 -9.97 0.14
C THR A 6 -10.89 -8.76 -0.71
N LEU A 7 -10.56 -8.96 -1.98
CA LEU A 7 -10.21 -7.87 -2.89
C LEU A 7 -11.39 -6.92 -3.11
N LEU A 8 -12.60 -7.45 -3.29
CA LEU A 8 -13.79 -6.62 -3.42
C LEU A 8 -14.01 -5.76 -2.17
N THR A 9 -13.83 -6.33 -0.99
CA THR A 9 -13.96 -5.60 0.27
C THR A 9 -12.93 -4.50 0.39
N LEU A 10 -11.65 -4.80 0.13
CA LEU A 10 -10.58 -3.81 0.19
C LEU A 10 -10.84 -2.65 -0.77
N ASN A 11 -11.21 -2.96 -2.02
CA ASN A 11 -11.48 -1.94 -3.02
C ASN A 11 -12.73 -1.11 -2.70
N SER A 12 -13.68 -1.66 -1.96
CA SER A 12 -14.89 -0.93 -1.59
C SER A 12 -14.62 0.27 -0.68
N PHE A 13 -13.51 0.23 0.08
CA PHE A 13 -13.12 1.32 0.96
C PHE A 13 -12.43 2.47 0.23
N ASN A 14 -12.10 2.31 -1.04
CA ASN A 14 -11.39 3.33 -1.82
C ASN A 14 -12.29 4.51 -2.19
N LYS A 15 -13.60 4.31 -2.26
CA LYS A 15 -14.55 5.31 -2.75
C LYS A 15 -14.53 6.57 -1.88
N ASN A 16 -14.43 7.73 -2.54
CA ASN A 16 -14.38 9.05 -1.89
C ASN A 16 -13.17 9.22 -0.96
N THR A 17 -12.06 8.58 -1.28
CA THR A 17 -10.81 8.70 -0.54
C THR A 17 -9.66 9.05 -1.48
N LEU A 18 -8.48 9.29 -0.90
CA LEU A 18 -7.25 9.50 -1.67
C LEU A 18 -6.96 8.32 -2.59
N MET A 19 -7.30 7.10 -2.16
CA MET A 19 -7.06 5.91 -2.98
C MET A 19 -7.84 5.97 -4.31
N GLU A 20 -9.07 6.48 -4.28
CA GLU A 20 -9.83 6.70 -5.50
C GLU A 20 -9.19 7.77 -6.38
N THR A 21 -8.76 8.87 -5.78
CA THR A 21 -8.10 9.97 -6.50
C THR A 21 -6.84 9.49 -7.21
N LEU A 22 -6.05 8.66 -6.57
CA LEU A 22 -4.81 8.10 -7.13
C LEU A 22 -5.06 6.85 -7.98
N LYS A 23 -6.30 6.38 -8.05
CA LYS A 23 -6.71 5.17 -8.77
C LYS A 23 -5.97 3.93 -8.28
N ILE A 24 -5.74 3.85 -6.98
CA ILE A 24 -5.14 2.67 -6.35
C ILE A 24 -6.17 1.54 -6.34
N GLU A 25 -5.76 0.36 -6.77
CA GLU A 25 -6.62 -0.82 -6.81
C GLU A 25 -5.89 -2.01 -6.21
N PHE A 26 -6.53 -2.68 -5.25
CA PHE A 26 -6.01 -3.94 -4.71
C PHE A 26 -6.23 -5.05 -5.72
N VAL A 27 -5.15 -5.75 -6.08
CA VAL A 27 -5.17 -6.73 -7.17
C VAL A 27 -4.77 -8.14 -6.77
N ASP A 28 -4.12 -8.30 -5.63
CA ASP A 28 -3.76 -9.63 -5.14
C ASP A 28 -3.63 -9.62 -3.63
N VAL A 29 -3.89 -10.78 -3.02
CA VAL A 29 -3.77 -10.98 -1.58
C VAL A 29 -3.48 -12.45 -1.32
N GLY A 30 -2.60 -12.71 -0.36
CA GLY A 30 -2.25 -14.06 0.07
C GLY A 30 -2.19 -14.15 1.58
N VAL A 31 -1.63 -15.26 2.06
CA VAL A 31 -1.50 -15.51 3.50
C VAL A 31 -0.63 -14.45 4.17
N ASP A 32 0.40 -13.98 3.47
CA ASP A 32 1.41 -13.09 4.04
C ASP A 32 1.77 -11.93 3.11
N PHE A 33 0.87 -11.54 2.19
CA PHE A 33 1.14 -10.40 1.33
C PHE A 33 -0.15 -9.75 0.84
N VAL A 34 -0.04 -8.47 0.48
CA VAL A 34 -1.09 -7.71 -0.19
C VAL A 34 -0.43 -6.91 -1.31
N THR A 35 -1.05 -6.90 -2.48
CA THR A 35 -0.60 -6.13 -3.63
C THR A 35 -1.68 -5.16 -4.09
N ALA A 36 -1.30 -3.92 -4.32
CA ALA A 36 -2.14 -2.93 -4.98
C ALA A 36 -1.35 -2.27 -6.11
N LYS A 37 -2.06 -1.78 -7.11
CA LYS A 37 -1.46 -1.07 -8.25
C LYS A 37 -1.93 0.37 -8.31
N MET A 38 -1.15 1.19 -9.00
CA MET A 38 -1.47 2.60 -9.26
C MET A 38 -0.98 2.97 -10.65
N PRO A 39 -1.82 3.60 -11.49
CA PRO A 39 -1.37 4.06 -12.79
C PRO A 39 -0.41 5.25 -12.64
N VAL A 40 0.56 5.34 -13.54
CA VAL A 40 1.52 6.44 -13.58
C VAL A 40 1.24 7.28 -14.82
N ASN A 41 0.80 8.51 -14.60
CA ASN A 41 0.50 9.49 -15.63
C ASN A 41 0.64 10.90 -15.02
N SER A 42 0.26 11.94 -15.77
CA SER A 42 0.43 13.33 -15.31
C SER A 42 -0.26 13.65 -13.98
N ALA A 43 -1.31 12.90 -13.61
CA ALA A 43 -2.03 13.14 -12.35
C ALA A 43 -1.17 12.84 -11.11
N VAL A 44 -0.11 12.02 -11.26
CA VAL A 44 0.80 11.66 -10.18
C VAL A 44 2.24 12.02 -10.47
N HIS A 45 2.49 12.91 -11.44
CA HIS A 45 3.84 13.37 -11.78
C HIS A 45 4.31 14.50 -10.85
N GLN A 46 5.63 14.56 -10.67
CA GLN A 46 6.33 15.73 -10.16
C GLN A 46 6.83 16.57 -11.36
N PRO A 47 7.43 17.78 -11.14
CA PRO A 47 7.74 18.69 -12.25
C PRO A 47 8.64 18.17 -13.36
N TYR A 48 9.44 17.14 -13.13
CA TYR A 48 10.29 16.54 -14.18
C TYR A 48 9.53 15.51 -15.04
N GLY A 49 8.20 15.36 -14.85
CA GLY A 49 7.39 14.45 -15.65
C GLY A 49 7.58 12.97 -15.31
N ILE A 50 7.96 12.69 -14.10
CA ILE A 50 8.10 11.33 -13.57
C ILE A 50 7.27 11.18 -12.30
N LEU A 51 7.04 9.94 -11.89
CA LEU A 51 6.25 9.62 -10.70
C LEU A 51 6.72 10.42 -9.49
N HIS A 52 5.78 11.11 -8.87
CA HIS A 52 6.01 11.88 -7.64
C HIS A 52 6.28 10.93 -6.48
N GLY A 53 7.37 11.20 -5.73
CA GLY A 53 7.71 10.37 -4.57
C GLY A 53 6.61 10.29 -3.52
N GLY A 54 5.83 11.37 -3.36
CA GLY A 54 4.68 11.38 -2.46
C GLY A 54 3.56 10.45 -2.90
N ALA A 55 3.37 10.26 -4.21
CA ALA A 55 2.38 9.31 -4.73
C ALA A 55 2.82 7.87 -4.43
N THR A 56 4.11 7.58 -4.59
CA THR A 56 4.69 6.29 -4.20
C THR A 56 4.49 6.04 -2.70
N ALA A 57 4.74 7.05 -1.88
CA ALA A 57 4.55 6.98 -0.43
C ALA A 57 3.09 6.67 -0.08
N ALA A 58 2.14 7.33 -0.76
CA ALA A 58 0.71 7.10 -0.55
C ALA A 58 0.32 5.66 -0.90
N LEU A 59 0.85 5.12 -2.00
CA LEU A 59 0.63 3.72 -2.37
C LEU A 59 1.18 2.78 -1.30
N ALA A 60 2.41 3.02 -0.85
CA ALA A 60 3.06 2.18 0.15
C ALA A 60 2.30 2.20 1.48
N GLU A 61 1.88 3.38 1.93
CA GLU A 61 1.11 3.50 3.16
C GLU A 61 -0.24 2.80 3.06
N THR A 62 -0.92 2.95 1.93
CA THR A 62 -2.21 2.30 1.67
C THR A 62 -2.08 0.78 1.77
N VAL A 63 -1.12 0.21 1.05
CA VAL A 63 -0.94 -1.25 1.00
C VAL A 63 -0.54 -1.79 2.37
N GLY A 64 0.41 -1.14 3.04
CA GLY A 64 0.90 -1.58 4.34
C GLY A 64 -0.15 -1.48 5.43
N SER A 65 -0.95 -0.42 5.43
CA SER A 65 -2.02 -0.26 6.42
C SER A 65 -3.14 -1.27 6.22
N CYS A 66 -3.54 -1.49 4.97
CA CYS A 66 -4.56 -2.48 4.64
C CYS A 66 -4.08 -3.90 4.94
N ALA A 67 -2.79 -4.18 4.71
CA ALA A 67 -2.21 -5.46 5.07
C ALA A 67 -2.36 -5.74 6.57
N SER A 68 -2.05 -4.76 7.42
CA SER A 68 -2.25 -4.89 8.87
C SER A 68 -3.71 -5.16 9.23
N ALA A 69 -4.64 -4.48 8.57
CA ALA A 69 -6.06 -4.62 8.87
C ALA A 69 -6.57 -6.05 8.65
N LEU A 70 -5.94 -6.82 7.76
CA LEU A 70 -6.32 -8.21 7.51
C LEU A 70 -5.92 -9.17 8.65
N PHE A 71 -5.04 -8.73 9.55
CA PHE A 71 -4.52 -9.57 10.64
C PHE A 71 -5.04 -9.17 12.02
N VAL A 72 -6.03 -8.28 12.08
CA VAL A 72 -6.66 -7.86 13.33
C VAL A 72 -8.18 -7.94 13.19
N ASP A 73 -8.85 -8.00 14.33
CA ASP A 73 -10.31 -7.91 14.35
C ASP A 73 -10.72 -6.43 14.25
N THR A 74 -11.10 -6.00 13.04
CA THR A 74 -11.46 -4.61 12.77
C THR A 74 -12.75 -4.17 13.45
N LYS A 75 -13.48 -5.08 14.07
CA LYS A 75 -14.64 -4.72 14.91
C LYS A 75 -14.18 -4.10 16.23
N THR A 76 -13.02 -4.52 16.74
CA THR A 76 -12.52 -4.09 18.06
C THR A 76 -11.22 -3.29 17.97
N LYS A 77 -10.52 -3.34 16.84
CA LYS A 77 -9.21 -2.71 16.66
C LYS A 77 -9.21 -1.74 15.49
N ILE A 78 -8.34 -0.74 15.58
CA ILE A 78 -8.02 0.13 14.46
C ILE A 78 -6.51 0.11 14.23
N ILE A 79 -6.13 0.35 12.98
CA ILE A 79 -4.74 0.42 12.55
C ILE A 79 -4.41 1.87 12.19
N LYS A 80 -3.29 2.36 12.69
CA LYS A 80 -2.76 3.67 12.27
C LYS A 80 -1.30 3.53 11.90
N GLY A 81 -0.92 4.05 10.74
CA GLY A 81 0.49 4.20 10.39
C GLY A 81 1.12 5.28 11.24
N ILE A 82 2.26 4.98 11.85
CA ILE A 82 2.98 5.95 12.70
C ILE A 82 4.34 6.32 12.15
N GLU A 83 4.86 5.56 11.20
CA GLU A 83 6.13 5.90 10.56
C GLU A 83 6.20 5.22 9.21
N LEU A 84 6.59 5.97 8.18
CA LEU A 84 6.81 5.46 6.84
C LEU A 84 8.16 5.94 6.34
N SER A 85 9.00 5.01 5.88
CA SER A 85 10.23 5.35 5.18
C SER A 85 10.14 4.91 3.73
N VAL A 86 10.67 5.72 2.83
CA VAL A 86 10.66 5.45 1.39
C VAL A 86 12.03 5.73 0.83
N ASN A 87 12.59 4.75 0.13
CA ASN A 87 13.81 4.90 -0.64
C ASN A 87 13.45 4.82 -2.12
N HIS A 88 13.57 5.94 -2.84
CA HIS A 88 13.32 6.01 -4.28
C HIS A 88 14.58 5.59 -5.02
N LEU A 89 14.50 4.51 -5.80
CA LEU A 89 15.65 3.90 -6.45
C LEU A 89 15.67 4.12 -7.95
N LYS A 90 14.50 4.20 -8.60
CA LYS A 90 14.39 4.34 -10.03
C LYS A 90 13.17 5.20 -10.38
N SER A 91 13.32 6.09 -11.37
CA SER A 91 12.21 6.90 -11.86
C SER A 91 11.26 6.08 -12.73
N LYS A 92 9.99 6.50 -12.75
CA LYS A 92 8.95 5.89 -13.58
C LYS A 92 8.18 7.00 -14.26
N LYS A 93 8.08 6.94 -15.59
CA LYS A 93 7.49 8.02 -16.38
C LYS A 93 6.01 7.76 -16.68
N GLU A 94 5.67 6.51 -17.00
CA GLU A 94 4.31 6.12 -17.39
C GLU A 94 4.10 4.63 -17.11
N GLY A 95 2.90 4.13 -17.30
CA GLY A 95 2.56 2.74 -17.10
C GLY A 95 1.94 2.50 -15.74
N THR A 96 2.39 1.48 -15.03
CA THR A 96 1.79 1.06 -13.75
C THR A 96 2.88 0.68 -12.76
N VAL A 97 2.66 1.00 -11.49
CA VAL A 97 3.47 0.50 -10.39
C VAL A 97 2.61 -0.37 -9.47
N PHE A 98 3.25 -1.35 -8.85
CA PHE A 98 2.63 -2.31 -7.94
C PHE A 98 3.33 -2.21 -6.59
N GLY A 99 2.57 -2.00 -5.53
CA GLY A 99 3.08 -2.04 -4.18
C GLY A 99 2.77 -3.40 -3.56
N ILE A 100 3.79 -4.10 -3.11
CA ILE A 100 3.69 -5.45 -2.55
C ILE A 100 4.14 -5.39 -1.09
N ALA A 101 3.19 -5.55 -0.17
CA ALA A 101 3.46 -5.51 1.26
C ALA A 101 3.69 -6.94 1.77
N LYS A 102 4.81 -7.13 2.48
CA LYS A 102 5.12 -8.38 3.20
C LYS A 102 5.49 -8.06 4.64
N PRO A 103 5.08 -8.89 5.61
CA PRO A 103 5.35 -8.57 7.01
C PRO A 103 6.80 -8.84 7.37
N ILE A 104 7.39 -7.90 8.13
CA ILE A 104 8.65 -8.13 8.83
C ILE A 104 8.34 -8.56 10.26
N HIS A 105 7.32 -7.93 10.87
CA HIS A 105 6.93 -8.21 12.25
C HIS A 105 5.42 -7.95 12.41
N LYS A 106 4.71 -8.91 12.96
CA LYS A 106 3.30 -8.77 13.31
C LYS A 106 3.15 -9.02 14.82
N GLY A 107 3.32 -7.96 15.59
CA GLY A 107 3.18 -8.00 17.04
C GLY A 107 1.75 -7.71 17.47
N ARG A 108 1.51 -7.77 18.78
CA ARG A 108 0.20 -7.51 19.36
C ARG A 108 -0.20 -6.04 19.23
N THR A 109 0.75 -5.12 19.34
CA THR A 109 0.50 -3.68 19.34
C THR A 109 1.18 -2.94 18.18
N THR A 110 2.14 -3.55 17.51
CA THR A 110 2.82 -2.95 16.37
C THR A 110 3.03 -3.97 15.26
N HIS A 111 2.89 -3.50 14.02
CA HIS A 111 3.25 -4.26 12.82
C HIS A 111 4.29 -3.48 12.04
N LEU A 112 5.27 -4.18 11.50
CA LEU A 112 6.26 -3.61 10.57
C LEU A 112 6.15 -4.35 9.25
N TRP A 113 5.92 -3.61 8.16
CA TRP A 113 5.79 -4.16 6.81
C TRP A 113 6.85 -3.58 5.90
N GLU A 114 7.40 -4.42 5.02
CA GLU A 114 8.18 -3.98 3.88
C GLU A 114 7.26 -3.89 2.68
N ILE A 115 7.34 -2.79 1.93
CA ILE A 115 6.60 -2.64 0.68
C ILE A 115 7.61 -2.42 -0.44
N LYS A 116 7.66 -3.35 -1.39
CA LYS A 116 8.41 -3.17 -2.63
C LYS A 116 7.48 -2.58 -3.66
N VAL A 117 7.91 -1.48 -4.27
CA VAL A 117 7.17 -0.88 -5.37
C VAL A 117 7.92 -1.22 -6.64
N VAL A 118 7.27 -1.97 -7.53
CA VAL A 118 7.86 -2.48 -8.77
C VAL A 118 7.02 -2.01 -9.97
N ASP A 119 7.62 -2.01 -11.17
CA ASP A 119 6.88 -1.71 -12.40
C ASP A 119 6.28 -3.00 -13.01
N GLU A 120 5.67 -2.86 -14.19
CA GLU A 120 5.04 -3.97 -14.92
C GLU A 120 6.04 -5.04 -15.38
N ASN A 121 7.34 -4.73 -15.37
CA ASN A 121 8.42 -5.66 -15.70
C ASN A 121 9.14 -6.16 -14.44
N GLU A 122 8.55 -5.96 -13.27
CA GLU A 122 9.08 -6.36 -11.97
C GLU A 122 10.40 -5.66 -11.60
N GLN A 123 10.71 -4.52 -12.26
CA GLN A 123 11.86 -3.71 -11.88
C GLN A 123 11.54 -2.91 -10.62
N LEU A 124 12.48 -2.91 -9.68
CA LEU A 124 12.31 -2.24 -8.40
C LEU A 124 12.38 -0.72 -8.58
N ILE A 125 11.30 -0.03 -8.20
CA ILE A 125 11.18 1.43 -8.26
C ILE A 125 11.49 2.05 -6.90
N SER A 126 10.95 1.48 -5.83
CA SER A 126 11.15 1.98 -4.46
C SER A 126 11.10 0.85 -3.46
N ILE A 127 11.80 1.03 -2.33
CA ILE A 127 11.66 0.18 -1.15
C ILE A 127 11.13 1.04 -0.02
N CYS A 128 10.05 0.57 0.61
CA CYS A 128 9.39 1.28 1.69
C CYS A 128 9.23 0.38 2.91
N LYS A 129 9.14 0.99 4.08
CA LYS A 129 8.75 0.31 5.31
C LYS A 129 7.75 1.16 6.06
N ILE A 130 6.72 0.51 6.60
CA ILE A 130 5.74 1.19 7.43
C ILE A 130 5.63 0.49 8.79
N THR A 131 5.57 1.30 9.84
CA THR A 131 5.24 0.83 11.18
C THR A 131 3.80 1.24 11.47
N ASN A 132 2.96 0.27 11.79
CA ASN A 132 1.58 0.50 12.18
C ASN A 132 1.40 0.20 13.67
N ILE A 133 0.57 1.00 14.33
CA ILE A 133 0.15 0.73 15.70
C ILE A 133 -1.27 0.16 15.68
N VAL A 134 -1.50 -0.83 16.55
CA VAL A 134 -2.80 -1.48 16.72
C VAL A 134 -3.42 -0.93 18.00
N LEU A 135 -4.54 -0.25 17.87
CA LEU A 135 -5.24 0.39 18.98
C LEU A 135 -6.62 -0.21 19.18
N ASP A 136 -7.11 -0.13 20.42
CA ASP A 136 -8.48 -0.52 20.69
C ASP A 136 -9.45 0.53 20.16
N LYS A 137 -10.55 0.09 19.59
CA LYS A 137 -11.66 0.97 19.22
C LYS A 137 -12.34 1.49 20.49
N LYS A 138 -12.66 2.74 20.48
CA LYS A 138 -13.45 3.35 21.56
C LYS A 138 -14.95 3.22 21.30
#